data_400a9aa5972c13dd6d78702228e7e7ae
#
_entry.id   400a9aa5972c13dd6d78702228e7e7ae
#
_cell.length_a   1.000
_cell.length_b   1.000
_cell.length_c   1.000
_cell.angle_alpha   90.00
_cell.angle_beta   90.00
_cell.angle_gamma   90.00
#
_symmetry.space_group_name_H-M   'P 1'
#
loop_
_entity.id
_entity.type
_entity.pdbx_description
1 polymer ?
#
loop_
_entity_poly.entity_id
_entity_poly.type
_entity_poly.pdbx_seq_one_letter_code
_entity_poly.pdbx_strand_id
1 'polypeptide(L)'
;YENIDLNRYIQPAIEYSFYPYKDVLSKEITLAYKIGTGKRNYIEKTIYGYEKQKLSSQTLSLNIRFRQKWGNVSSYLNATQFLNDGSKKRFSLRSDLDIRIFEGLAVRLSGNINLIREQYSLAAGNTSIEDLLLQQRQIATDYRTGFSLGLSYTFGSIYNSIINTRL
;
A
#
# COMPACT_ATOMS: atom_id res chain seq x y z
N TYR A 1 -11.96 -12.27 5.80
CA TYR A 1 -13.32 -11.67 5.80
C TYR A 1 -13.22 -10.34 6.54
N GLU A 2 -13.51 -9.23 5.85
CA GLU A 2 -13.64 -7.94 6.52
C GLU A 2 -15.07 -7.82 7.07
N ASN A 3 -15.21 -7.47 8.34
CA ASN A 3 -16.47 -7.22 9.02
C ASN A 3 -17.08 -5.86 8.57
N ILE A 4 -17.21 -5.66 7.26
CA ILE A 4 -17.71 -4.42 6.66
C ILE A 4 -18.88 -4.76 5.74
N ASP A 5 -20.06 -4.23 6.04
CA ASP A 5 -21.26 -4.32 5.22
C ASP A 5 -21.24 -3.22 4.13
N LEU A 6 -21.04 -1.97 4.57
CA LEU A 6 -21.04 -0.82 3.66
C LEU A 6 -19.97 0.19 4.06
N ASN A 7 -19.17 0.62 3.07
CA ASN A 7 -18.21 1.70 3.23
C ASN A 7 -18.43 2.78 2.17
N ARG A 8 -18.84 3.98 2.61
CA ARG A 8 -18.97 5.16 1.75
C ARG A 8 -17.93 6.18 2.16
N TYR A 9 -17.11 6.59 1.22
CA TYR A 9 -15.95 7.44 1.51
C TYR A 9 -15.73 8.47 0.41
N ILE A 10 -15.45 9.71 0.80
CA ILE A 10 -15.09 10.82 -0.09
C ILE A 10 -13.71 11.31 0.34
N GLN A 11 -12.79 11.38 -0.62
CA GLN A 11 -11.40 11.76 -0.37
C GLN A 11 -10.85 12.62 -1.51
N PRO A 12 -11.01 13.95 -1.46
CA PRO A 12 -10.30 14.84 -2.34
C PRO A 12 -8.79 14.73 -2.15
N ALA A 13 -8.04 14.99 -3.23
CA ALA A 13 -6.60 14.91 -3.27
C ALA A 13 -6.00 16.09 -3.97
N ILE A 14 -4.83 16.53 -3.52
CA ILE A 14 -3.93 17.44 -4.21
C ILE A 14 -2.66 16.67 -4.51
N GLU A 15 -2.22 16.70 -5.77
CA GLU A 15 -1.01 16.01 -6.21
C GLU A 15 -0.02 17.01 -6.80
N TYR A 16 1.24 16.84 -6.49
CA TYR A 16 2.35 17.55 -7.07
C TYR A 16 3.30 16.58 -7.77
N SER A 17 3.59 16.85 -9.04
CA SER A 17 4.57 16.12 -9.83
C SER A 17 5.88 16.89 -9.91
N PHE A 18 6.99 16.25 -9.51
CA PHE A 18 8.32 16.85 -9.53
C PHE A 18 8.93 16.90 -10.94
N TYR A 19 8.42 16.05 -11.84
CA TYR A 19 8.85 16.02 -13.23
C TYR A 19 7.71 16.39 -14.17
N PRO A 20 8.00 17.02 -15.32
CA PRO A 20 7.00 17.28 -16.34
C PRO A 20 6.34 16.00 -16.85
N TYR A 21 5.07 16.06 -17.22
CA TYR A 21 4.33 14.91 -17.76
C TYR A 21 4.98 14.23 -18.97
N LYS A 22 5.75 15.00 -19.78
CA LYS A 22 6.49 14.45 -20.92
C LYS A 22 7.55 13.42 -20.54
N ASP A 23 8.08 13.50 -19.31
CA ASP A 23 9.15 12.63 -18.81
C ASP A 23 8.62 11.41 -18.05
N VAL A 24 7.31 11.30 -17.86
CA VAL A 24 6.64 10.27 -17.01
C VAL A 24 6.96 8.82 -17.41
N LEU A 25 7.28 8.60 -18.69
CA LEU A 25 7.69 7.28 -19.18
C LEU A 25 9.06 6.84 -18.65
N SER A 26 9.93 7.79 -18.27
CA SER A 26 11.29 7.53 -17.81
C SER A 26 11.54 7.93 -16.36
N LYS A 27 10.84 8.97 -15.89
CA LYS A 27 11.00 9.53 -14.55
C LYS A 27 9.66 10.02 -14.02
N GLU A 28 9.31 9.60 -12.85
CA GLU A 28 8.11 10.05 -12.16
C GLU A 28 8.40 10.15 -10.67
N ILE A 29 8.13 11.29 -10.07
CA ILE A 29 8.03 11.44 -8.62
C ILE A 29 6.78 12.29 -8.40
N THR A 30 5.78 11.70 -7.72
CA THR A 30 4.55 12.40 -7.37
C THR A 30 4.32 12.31 -5.87
N LEU A 31 3.93 13.42 -5.29
CA LEU A 31 3.53 13.54 -3.90
C LEU A 31 2.06 13.97 -3.86
N ALA A 32 1.22 13.15 -3.26
CA ALA A 32 -0.19 13.45 -3.11
C ALA A 32 -0.58 13.53 -1.64
N TYR A 33 -1.31 14.59 -1.29
CA TYR A 33 -1.97 14.72 -0.01
C TYR A 33 -3.47 14.57 -0.18
N LYS A 34 -4.06 13.72 0.63
CA LYS A 34 -5.48 13.37 0.59
C LYS A 34 -6.08 13.57 1.96
N ILE A 35 -7.26 14.18 2.01
CA ILE A 35 -8.05 14.26 3.23
C ILE A 35 -9.44 13.72 2.92
N GLY A 36 -9.97 12.91 3.80
CA GLY A 36 -11.25 12.27 3.52
C GLY A 36 -12.07 11.96 4.74
N THR A 37 -13.35 11.76 4.50
CA THR A 37 -14.31 11.35 5.52
C THR A 37 -15.30 10.37 4.92
N GLY A 38 -15.75 9.44 5.72
CA GLY A 38 -16.71 8.43 5.30
C GLY A 38 -17.51 7.84 6.44
N LYS A 39 -18.50 7.06 6.05
CA LYS A 39 -19.33 6.26 6.98
C LYS A 39 -19.11 4.79 6.66
N ARG A 40 -18.88 4.01 7.69
CA ARG A 40 -18.71 2.57 7.62
C ARG A 40 -19.77 1.90 8.47
N ASN A 41 -20.48 0.96 7.89
CA ASN A 41 -21.39 0.06 8.60
C ASN A 41 -20.68 -1.30 8.70
N TYR A 42 -20.84 -1.95 9.83
CA TYR A 42 -20.25 -3.26 10.09
C TYR A 42 -21.33 -4.34 10.06
N ILE A 43 -20.95 -5.56 9.69
CA ILE A 43 -21.83 -6.74 9.68
C ILE A 43 -22.17 -7.13 11.12
N GLU A 44 -21.13 -7.19 11.96
CA GLU A 44 -21.21 -7.46 13.37
C GLU A 44 -20.62 -6.31 14.17
N LYS A 45 -21.04 -6.15 15.41
CA LYS A 45 -20.47 -5.17 16.33
C LYS A 45 -18.96 -5.34 16.44
N THR A 46 -18.23 -4.24 16.29
CA THR A 46 -16.77 -4.29 16.37
C THR A 46 -16.29 -4.48 17.82
N ILE A 47 -15.01 -4.87 18.00
CA ILE A 47 -14.37 -4.95 19.33
C ILE A 47 -14.37 -3.63 20.09
N TYR A 48 -14.61 -2.50 19.40
CA TYR A 48 -14.76 -1.17 19.99
C TYR A 48 -16.22 -0.79 20.22
N GLY A 49 -17.17 -1.71 19.99
CA GLY A 49 -18.58 -1.52 20.24
C GLY A 49 -19.36 -0.78 19.14
N TYR A 50 -18.76 -0.58 17.96
CA TYR A 50 -19.40 0.15 16.86
C TYR A 50 -20.14 -0.79 15.90
N GLU A 51 -21.37 -0.45 15.55
CA GLU A 51 -22.13 -1.01 14.43
C GLU A 51 -22.03 -0.09 13.20
N LYS A 52 -21.92 1.21 13.45
CA LYS A 52 -21.72 2.25 12.44
C LYS A 52 -20.70 3.26 12.96
N GLN A 53 -19.80 3.70 12.10
CA GLN A 53 -18.76 4.64 12.47
C GLN A 53 -18.52 5.66 11.37
N LYS A 54 -18.32 6.92 11.75
CA LYS A 54 -17.78 7.95 10.87
C LYS A 54 -16.26 7.99 11.05
N LEU A 55 -15.51 7.81 9.96
CA LEU A 55 -14.07 7.84 9.94
C LEU A 55 -13.60 8.99 9.06
N SER A 56 -12.69 9.78 9.60
CA SER A 56 -11.98 10.82 8.85
C SER A 56 -10.50 10.52 8.89
N SER A 57 -9.81 10.70 7.78
CA SER A 57 -8.38 10.40 7.69
C SER A 57 -7.67 11.39 6.76
N GLN A 58 -6.39 11.53 6.99
CA GLN A 58 -5.45 12.17 6.09
C GLN A 58 -4.43 11.15 5.61
N THR A 59 -4.01 11.29 4.34
CA THR A 59 -3.09 10.35 3.72
C THR A 59 -2.06 11.10 2.90
N LEU A 60 -0.79 10.80 3.13
CA LEU A 60 0.32 11.22 2.29
C LEU A 60 0.76 10.03 1.44
N SER A 61 0.80 10.22 0.13
CA SER A 61 1.23 9.22 -0.83
C SER A 61 2.42 9.73 -1.62
N LEU A 62 3.49 8.95 -1.71
CA LEU A 62 4.66 9.22 -2.53
C LEU A 62 4.82 8.08 -3.53
N ASN A 63 4.86 8.43 -4.81
CA ASN A 63 5.15 7.48 -5.88
C ASN A 63 6.45 7.89 -6.56
N ILE A 64 7.37 6.93 -6.68
CA ILE A 64 8.66 7.09 -7.34
C ILE A 64 8.77 6.03 -8.41
N ARG A 65 9.06 6.44 -9.64
CA ARG A 65 9.30 5.53 -10.74
C ARG A 65 10.43 6.06 -11.61
N PHE A 66 11.43 5.23 -11.81
CA PHE A 66 12.52 5.49 -12.75
C PHE A 66 12.67 4.30 -13.70
N ARG A 67 12.74 4.60 -15.00
CA ARG A 67 13.05 3.63 -16.04
C ARG A 67 14.29 4.09 -16.77
N GLN A 68 15.36 3.36 -16.62
CA GLN A 68 16.68 3.68 -17.18
C GLN A 68 17.23 2.49 -17.98
N LYS A 69 18.30 2.73 -18.75
CA LYS A 69 18.94 1.67 -19.52
C LYS A 69 19.46 0.51 -18.64
N TRP A 70 19.87 0.83 -17.41
CA TRP A 70 20.39 -0.13 -16.44
C TRP A 70 19.28 -0.88 -15.68
N GLY A 71 18.01 -0.42 -15.75
CA GLY A 71 16.93 -1.07 -15.04
C GLY A 71 15.77 -0.16 -14.70
N ASN A 72 14.88 -0.68 -13.88
CA ASN A 72 13.68 -0.01 -13.41
C ASN A 72 13.65 0.04 -11.89
N VAL A 73 13.22 1.17 -11.34
CA VAL A 73 12.93 1.36 -9.92
C VAL A 73 11.49 1.80 -9.81
N SER A 74 10.72 1.17 -8.94
CA SER A 74 9.41 1.67 -8.53
C SER A 74 9.25 1.56 -7.02
N SER A 75 8.79 2.64 -6.38
CA SER A 75 8.51 2.67 -4.95
C SER A 75 7.20 3.42 -4.71
N TYR A 76 6.37 2.86 -3.89
CA TYR A 76 5.11 3.46 -3.47
C TYR A 76 5.03 3.47 -1.95
N LEU A 77 4.93 4.66 -1.38
CA LEU A 77 4.75 4.88 0.04
C LEU A 77 3.38 5.49 0.29
N ASN A 78 2.70 4.99 1.30
CA ASN A 78 1.41 5.48 1.74
C ASN A 78 1.38 5.58 3.26
N ALA A 79 1.15 6.77 3.79
CA ALA A 79 1.04 7.03 5.21
C ALA A 79 -0.33 7.63 5.51
N THR A 80 -1.15 6.92 6.25
CA THR A 80 -2.50 7.34 6.63
C THR A 80 -2.59 7.51 8.13
N GLN A 81 -3.21 8.60 8.55
CA GLN A 81 -3.57 8.87 9.94
C GLN A 81 -5.06 9.13 10.04
N PHE A 82 -5.71 8.50 11.02
CA PHE A 82 -7.11 8.77 11.32
C PHE A 82 -7.25 9.99 12.20
N LEU A 83 -8.12 10.92 11.80
CA LEU A 83 -8.32 12.18 12.50
C LEU A 83 -9.22 12.03 13.73
N ASN A 84 -10.03 10.98 13.75
CA ASN A 84 -10.89 10.64 14.89
C ASN A 84 -10.10 10.12 16.10
N ASP A 85 -8.94 9.49 15.83
CA ASP A 85 -8.02 8.98 16.85
C ASP A 85 -6.61 8.99 16.25
N GLY A 86 -5.79 9.96 16.65
CA GLY A 86 -4.44 10.15 16.14
C GLY A 86 -3.47 9.00 16.46
N SER A 87 -3.82 8.10 17.37
CA SER A 87 -3.05 6.88 17.63
C SER A 87 -3.18 5.86 16.51
N LYS A 88 -4.28 5.92 15.74
CA LYS A 88 -4.59 5.00 14.65
C LYS A 88 -3.90 5.46 13.38
N LYS A 89 -2.97 4.64 12.91
CA LYS A 89 -2.11 4.94 11.76
C LYS A 89 -1.94 3.71 10.90
N ARG A 90 -1.76 3.93 9.60
CA ARG A 90 -1.35 2.90 8.65
C ARG A 90 -0.19 3.44 7.84
N PHE A 91 0.84 2.64 7.72
CA PHE A 91 1.98 2.92 6.87
C PHE A 91 2.21 1.73 5.95
N SER A 92 2.38 1.98 4.67
CA SER A 92 2.76 0.95 3.70
C SER A 92 3.84 1.48 2.77
N LEU A 93 4.88 0.69 2.58
CA LEU A 93 5.93 0.91 1.61
C LEU A 93 6.06 -0.35 0.76
N ARG A 94 6.06 -0.18 -0.54
CA ARG A 94 6.41 -1.22 -1.50
C ARG A 94 7.47 -0.67 -2.42
N SER A 95 8.52 -1.45 -2.66
CA SER A 95 9.60 -1.11 -3.59
C SER A 95 9.95 -2.31 -4.44
N ASP A 96 10.07 -2.08 -5.73
CA ASP A 96 10.52 -3.06 -6.71
C ASP A 96 11.70 -2.45 -7.49
N LEU A 97 12.78 -3.22 -7.64
CA LEU A 97 14.01 -2.84 -8.31
C LEU A 97 14.42 -3.96 -9.26
N ASP A 98 14.48 -3.65 -10.56
CA ASP A 98 14.99 -4.54 -11.60
C ASP A 98 16.30 -3.95 -12.12
N ILE A 99 17.41 -4.66 -11.94
CA ILE A 99 18.75 -4.22 -12.36
C ILE A 99 19.26 -5.16 -13.46
N ARG A 100 19.65 -4.62 -14.60
CA ARG A 100 20.38 -5.34 -15.63
C ARG A 100 21.85 -5.34 -15.28
N ILE A 101 22.40 -6.53 -15.00
CA ILE A 101 23.83 -6.69 -14.67
C ILE A 101 24.67 -6.69 -15.96
N PHE A 102 24.23 -7.47 -16.94
CA PHE A 102 24.75 -7.53 -18.30
C PHE A 102 23.70 -8.05 -19.26
N GLU A 103 24.03 -8.17 -20.54
CA GLU A 103 23.10 -8.65 -21.55
C GLU A 103 22.53 -10.03 -21.18
N GLY A 104 21.22 -10.11 -21.08
CA GLY A 104 20.50 -11.33 -20.70
C GLY A 104 20.33 -11.56 -19.20
N LEU A 105 21.19 -11.00 -18.31
CA LEU A 105 21.07 -11.20 -16.87
C LEU A 105 20.47 -9.98 -16.17
N ALA A 106 19.41 -10.22 -15.43
CA ALA A 106 18.78 -9.22 -14.57
C ALA A 106 18.58 -9.75 -13.15
N VAL A 107 18.72 -8.85 -12.18
CA VAL A 107 18.40 -9.09 -10.76
C VAL A 107 17.15 -8.30 -10.42
N ARG A 108 16.20 -8.97 -9.80
CA ARG A 108 14.99 -8.35 -9.26
C ARG A 108 15.00 -8.40 -7.75
N LEU A 109 14.83 -7.25 -7.12
CA LEU A 109 14.63 -7.10 -5.69
C LEU A 109 13.25 -6.52 -5.46
N SER A 110 12.47 -7.12 -4.57
CA SER A 110 11.19 -6.57 -4.15
C SER A 110 11.09 -6.58 -2.64
N GLY A 111 10.54 -5.51 -2.08
CA GLY A 111 10.35 -5.37 -0.66
C GLY A 111 9.02 -4.69 -0.33
N ASN A 112 8.40 -5.11 0.75
CA ASN A 112 7.22 -4.46 1.29
C ASN A 112 7.26 -4.38 2.81
N ILE A 113 6.78 -3.26 3.34
CA ILE A 113 6.60 -3.02 4.77
C ILE A 113 5.19 -2.49 4.97
N ASN A 114 4.45 -3.11 5.87
CA ASN A 114 3.13 -2.66 6.28
C ASN A 114 3.08 -2.57 7.81
N LEU A 115 2.73 -1.40 8.31
CA LEU A 115 2.47 -1.14 9.73
C LEU A 115 1.02 -0.72 9.86
N ILE A 116 0.23 -1.48 10.59
CA ILE A 116 -1.20 -1.24 10.77
C ILE A 116 -1.46 -1.11 12.26
N ARG A 117 -1.82 0.10 12.69
CA ARG A 117 -2.27 0.41 14.06
C ARG A 117 -3.74 0.79 14.09
N GLU A 118 -4.52 0.29 13.13
CA GLU A 118 -5.93 0.61 13.04
C GLU A 118 -6.70 -0.66 12.71
N GLN A 119 -7.43 -1.18 13.65
CA GLN A 119 -8.23 -2.38 13.45
C GLN A 119 -9.68 -2.09 13.82
N TYR A 120 -10.24 -1.06 13.17
CA TYR A 120 -11.61 -0.63 13.43
C TYR A 120 -12.66 -1.67 13.06
N SER A 121 -12.38 -2.58 12.13
CA SER A 121 -13.36 -3.49 11.55
C SER A 121 -13.42 -4.88 12.19
N LEU A 122 -12.62 -5.17 13.21
CA LEU A 122 -12.65 -6.47 13.85
C LEU A 122 -13.98 -6.69 14.57
N ALA A 123 -14.63 -7.83 14.27
CA ALA A 123 -15.83 -8.27 14.95
C ALA A 123 -15.52 -8.64 16.40
N ALA A 124 -16.41 -8.27 17.34
CA ALA A 124 -16.26 -8.62 18.74
C ALA A 124 -16.56 -10.12 19.00
N GLY A 125 -17.35 -10.76 18.16
CA GLY A 125 -17.82 -12.13 18.38
C GLY A 125 -18.56 -12.29 19.72
N ASN A 126 -18.66 -13.53 20.21
CA ASN A 126 -19.24 -13.87 21.51
C ASN A 126 -18.16 -13.95 22.62
N THR A 127 -17.24 -12.99 22.65
CA THR A 127 -16.08 -13.00 23.55
C THR A 127 -16.40 -12.30 24.86
N SER A 128 -15.82 -12.74 25.98
CA SER A 128 -15.94 -12.05 27.27
C SER A 128 -15.31 -10.66 27.24
N ILE A 129 -15.74 -9.74 28.13
CA ILE A 129 -15.20 -8.37 28.20
C ILE A 129 -13.67 -8.38 28.47
N GLU A 130 -13.21 -9.31 29.30
CA GLU A 130 -11.80 -9.46 29.65
C GLU A 130 -10.97 -9.93 28.44
N ASP A 131 -11.46 -10.92 27.71
CA ASP A 131 -10.83 -11.42 26.49
C ASP A 131 -10.86 -10.35 25.38
N LEU A 132 -11.92 -9.57 25.29
CA LEU A 132 -12.03 -8.47 24.37
C LEU A 132 -10.97 -7.40 24.63
N LEU A 133 -10.73 -7.04 25.89
CA LEU A 133 -9.69 -6.08 26.27
C LEU A 133 -8.27 -6.63 25.99
N LEU A 134 -8.05 -7.92 26.19
CA LEU A 134 -6.79 -8.59 25.84
C LEU A 134 -6.59 -8.60 24.32
N GLN A 135 -7.62 -8.92 23.54
CA GLN A 135 -7.59 -8.85 22.08
C GLN A 135 -7.30 -7.44 21.59
N GLN A 136 -7.94 -6.41 22.12
CA GLN A 136 -7.66 -5.02 21.77
C GLN A 136 -6.20 -4.64 21.98
N ARG A 137 -5.55 -5.15 23.04
CA ARG A 137 -4.13 -4.92 23.30
C ARG A 137 -3.21 -5.69 22.36
N GLN A 138 -3.52 -6.96 22.09
CA GLN A 138 -2.69 -7.84 21.24
C GLN A 138 -2.75 -7.43 19.77
N ILE A 139 -3.93 -6.97 19.30
CA ILE A 139 -4.18 -6.66 17.90
C ILE A 139 -3.86 -5.19 17.58
N ALA A 140 -3.48 -4.38 18.55
CA ALA A 140 -3.27 -2.94 18.39
C ALA A 140 -2.20 -2.56 17.34
N THR A 141 -1.30 -3.48 17.00
CA THR A 141 -0.27 -3.26 15.98
C THR A 141 -0.03 -4.54 15.18
N ASP A 142 -0.22 -4.48 13.88
CA ASP A 142 0.20 -5.52 12.94
C ASP A 142 1.38 -5.00 12.12
N TYR A 143 2.45 -5.79 12.09
CA TYR A 143 3.65 -5.51 11.32
C TYR A 143 3.87 -6.65 10.34
N ARG A 144 3.88 -6.31 9.04
CA ARG A 144 4.16 -7.28 7.97
C ARG A 144 5.28 -6.75 7.10
N THR A 145 6.30 -7.55 6.92
CA THR A 145 7.38 -7.28 6.00
C THR A 145 7.60 -8.47 5.09
N GLY A 146 7.96 -8.18 3.86
CA GLY A 146 8.31 -9.18 2.87
C GLY A 146 9.50 -8.70 2.06
N PHE A 147 10.36 -9.65 1.70
CA PHE A 147 11.50 -9.40 0.81
C PHE A 147 11.61 -10.56 -0.16
N SER A 148 11.89 -10.26 -1.42
CA SER A 148 12.20 -11.26 -2.43
C SER A 148 13.38 -10.83 -3.29
N LEU A 149 14.21 -11.82 -3.63
CA LEU A 149 15.34 -11.71 -4.55
C LEU A 149 15.11 -12.70 -5.69
N GLY A 150 15.17 -12.24 -6.92
CA GLY A 150 15.04 -13.04 -8.13
C GLY A 150 16.20 -12.81 -9.08
N LEU A 151 16.61 -13.86 -9.78
CA LEU A 151 17.53 -13.79 -10.91
C LEU A 151 16.77 -14.21 -12.16
N SER A 152 16.93 -13.44 -13.23
CA SER A 152 16.36 -13.75 -14.55
C SER A 152 17.47 -13.76 -15.58
N TYR A 153 17.57 -14.86 -16.33
CA TYR A 153 18.51 -14.93 -17.43
C TYR A 153 17.77 -15.28 -18.72
N THR A 154 17.87 -14.38 -19.70
CA THR A 154 17.23 -14.54 -21.01
C THR A 154 18.26 -15.03 -22.01
N PHE A 155 18.04 -16.23 -22.55
CA PHE A 155 18.82 -16.81 -23.64
C PHE A 155 18.20 -16.41 -24.98
N GLY A 156 19.00 -16.10 -25.97
CA GLY A 156 18.52 -15.86 -27.32
C GLY A 156 19.39 -14.87 -28.09
N SER A 157 19.15 -14.82 -29.42
CA SER A 157 19.82 -13.86 -30.30
C SER A 157 19.25 -12.46 -30.08
N ILE A 158 20.11 -11.47 -29.90
CA ILE A 158 19.78 -10.03 -29.87
C ILE A 158 19.09 -9.55 -31.16
N TYR A 159 19.19 -10.31 -32.24
CA TYR A 159 18.58 -9.99 -33.54
C TYR A 159 17.16 -10.53 -33.69
N ASN A 160 16.65 -11.27 -32.73
CA ASN A 160 15.29 -11.79 -32.76
C ASN A 160 14.35 -10.80 -32.05
N SER A 161 14.18 -9.63 -32.68
CA SER A 161 13.17 -8.63 -32.27
C SER A 161 11.77 -9.06 -32.76
N ILE A 162 11.34 -10.26 -32.42
CA ILE A 162 9.94 -10.62 -32.51
C ILE A 162 9.27 -9.88 -31.36
N ILE A 163 8.64 -8.77 -31.70
CA ILE A 163 7.72 -8.08 -30.80
C ILE A 163 6.61 -9.09 -30.47
N ASN A 164 6.66 -9.65 -29.29
CA ASN A 164 5.57 -10.48 -28.81
C ASN A 164 4.37 -9.58 -28.50
N THR A 165 3.47 -9.45 -29.46
CA THR A 165 2.23 -8.67 -29.34
C THR A 165 1.15 -9.35 -28.50
N ARG A 166 1.48 -10.44 -27.79
CA ARG A 166 0.57 -11.20 -26.92
C ARG A 166 0.79 -10.94 -25.42
N LEU A 167 1.36 -9.79 -25.06
CA LEU A 167 1.40 -9.34 -23.66
C LEU A 167 0.56 -8.08 -23.51
#